data_5eb4230ebea6bebeb002d9f519fd87fd
#
_entry.id   5eb4230ebea6bebeb002d9f519fd87fd
#
_cell.length_a   1.000
_cell.length_b   1.000
_cell.length_c   1.000
_cell.angle_alpha   90.00
_cell.angle_beta   90.00
_cell.angle_gamma   90.00
#
_symmetry.space_group_name_H-M   'P 1'
#
loop_
_entity.id
_entity.type
_entity.pdbx_description
1 polymer ?
#
loop_
_entity_poly.entity_id
_entity_poly.type
_entity_poly.pdbx_seq_one_letter_code
_entity_poly.pdbx_strand_id
1 'polypeptide(L)'
;MEHQIFASRLREAMEKAQMKQVDLIRIAQAEGRKLGKSQISQYLSGKSIPRPDTLSFLARTLFVSEGWLSPGSQAGTETSATQDAPAAREEGSVAVQDPPASEALPGNAQGDPLPERQPNPSEPAATPETRPPKGTAMRELRKSSKLDNVLYDVRGPVVDEANRMEQMGTHVLKLNIGNPAPFGFRAVDEMVLDMSRQLADCEGYSDSHGLFSARKAIMQYSQIKGLPNVSMEGIYTGNGVSELINMCMQALCDNGDEVLIPSPDYPLWTACVTLAGGTPVHYTCDEQADWYPDIDDIRSKVTPRTKAIVIINPNNPTGALYPKEVLQEIVEVAREHGLMIFSDEIYDRLVMDGLEHVSIASLCPDLFCITFSGLSKSHMIAGWRIGWMVLSGNKRIAKSYIEGLDMLSNMRLCSNVPAQSVVQTALWGNQSVRDYVVPGGRVFEQRNYVYDALNSIDGISVVKPKAAFYCFPKIDTKKFNITDDVQFALDLLREKKLLIVQGTGFNWKEPDHFRVVFLPRIEVLSEAMEKLEDFLRYYHQ
;
A
#
# COMPACT_ATOMS: atom_id res chain seq x y z
N MET A 1 -36.87 -42.26 13.50
CA MET A 1 -36.77 -40.99 14.29
C MET A 1 -35.55 -40.19 13.86
N GLU A 2 -34.35 -40.79 13.82
CA GLU A 2 -33.09 -40.11 13.45
C GLU A 2 -33.10 -39.43 12.08
N HIS A 3 -33.63 -40.10 11.05
CA HIS A 3 -33.71 -39.54 9.69
C HIS A 3 -34.58 -38.26 9.62
N GLN A 4 -35.62 -38.18 10.44
CA GLN A 4 -36.49 -37.01 10.48
C GLN A 4 -35.86 -35.82 11.24
N ILE A 5 -35.06 -36.13 12.28
CA ILE A 5 -34.27 -35.11 13.01
C ILE A 5 -33.23 -34.49 12.07
N PHE A 6 -32.50 -35.34 11.36
CA PHE A 6 -31.52 -34.89 10.35
C PHE A 6 -32.20 -34.02 9.28
N ALA A 7 -33.31 -34.47 8.70
CA ALA A 7 -34.05 -33.75 7.67
C ALA A 7 -34.56 -32.37 8.16
N SER A 8 -35.00 -32.30 9.40
CA SER A 8 -35.43 -31.01 10.02
C SER A 8 -34.25 -30.05 10.18
N ARG A 9 -33.14 -30.53 10.73
CA ARG A 9 -31.91 -29.74 10.91
C ARG A 9 -31.32 -29.31 9.57
N LEU A 10 -31.33 -30.17 8.56
CA LEU A 10 -30.87 -29.80 7.22
C LEU A 10 -31.71 -28.69 6.59
N ARG A 11 -33.04 -28.74 6.73
CA ARG A 11 -33.92 -27.63 6.25
C ARG A 11 -33.65 -26.33 6.98
N GLU A 12 -33.52 -26.38 8.30
CA GLU A 12 -33.21 -25.23 9.14
C GLU A 12 -31.85 -24.60 8.76
N ALA A 13 -30.82 -25.42 8.56
CA ALA A 13 -29.50 -24.96 8.13
C ALA A 13 -29.54 -24.32 6.74
N MET A 14 -30.28 -24.91 5.79
CA MET A 14 -30.45 -24.34 4.46
C MET A 14 -31.21 -23.03 4.48
N GLU A 15 -32.22 -22.88 5.33
CA GLU A 15 -32.98 -21.65 5.51
C GLU A 15 -32.11 -20.55 6.10
N LYS A 16 -31.37 -20.84 7.18
CA LYS A 16 -30.40 -19.90 7.79
C LYS A 16 -29.31 -19.47 6.83
N ALA A 17 -28.82 -20.39 6.01
CA ALA A 17 -27.81 -20.11 4.98
C ALA A 17 -28.40 -19.47 3.71
N GLN A 18 -29.72 -19.30 3.62
CA GLN A 18 -30.44 -18.84 2.42
C GLN A 18 -30.12 -19.62 1.14
N MET A 19 -29.82 -20.92 1.27
CA MET A 19 -29.42 -21.80 0.19
C MET A 19 -30.55 -22.70 -0.27
N LYS A 20 -30.69 -22.87 -1.59
CA LYS A 20 -31.61 -23.82 -2.23
C LYS A 20 -30.88 -25.11 -2.58
N GLN A 21 -31.62 -26.18 -2.88
CA GLN A 21 -31.04 -27.47 -3.32
C GLN A 21 -30.09 -27.31 -4.51
N VAL A 22 -30.40 -26.40 -5.42
CA VAL A 22 -29.62 -26.15 -6.63
C VAL A 22 -28.24 -25.56 -6.27
N ASP A 23 -28.15 -24.77 -5.21
CA ASP A 23 -26.89 -24.14 -4.76
C ASP A 23 -25.96 -25.21 -4.17
N LEU A 24 -26.48 -26.12 -3.35
CA LEU A 24 -25.72 -27.23 -2.81
C LEU A 24 -25.18 -28.16 -3.92
N ILE A 25 -25.99 -28.43 -4.97
CA ILE A 25 -25.55 -29.25 -6.12
C ILE A 25 -24.41 -28.52 -6.86
N ARG A 26 -24.56 -27.23 -7.11
CA ARG A 26 -23.55 -26.42 -7.81
C ARG A 26 -22.22 -26.39 -7.06
N ILE A 27 -22.27 -26.20 -5.73
CA ILE A 27 -21.07 -26.20 -4.88
C ILE A 27 -20.43 -27.60 -4.86
N ALA A 28 -21.22 -28.66 -4.71
CA ALA A 28 -20.70 -30.03 -4.76
C ALA A 28 -20.02 -30.34 -6.09
N GLN A 29 -20.60 -29.93 -7.22
CA GLN A 29 -20.01 -30.10 -8.54
C GLN A 29 -18.69 -29.31 -8.69
N ALA A 30 -18.62 -28.09 -8.17
CA ALA A 30 -17.40 -27.31 -8.18
C ALA A 30 -16.26 -27.96 -7.36
N GLU A 31 -16.60 -28.72 -6.30
CA GLU A 31 -15.64 -29.53 -5.52
C GLU A 31 -15.39 -30.92 -6.09
N GLY A 32 -15.88 -31.22 -7.29
CA GLY A 32 -15.73 -32.56 -7.91
C GLY A 32 -16.54 -33.69 -7.26
N ARG A 33 -17.52 -33.33 -6.40
CA ARG A 33 -18.35 -34.27 -5.66
C ARG A 33 -19.59 -34.66 -6.45
N LYS A 34 -19.95 -35.96 -6.38
CA LYS A 34 -21.18 -36.49 -6.99
C LYS A 34 -22.35 -36.37 -6.01
N LEU A 35 -22.99 -35.21 -5.96
CA LEU A 35 -24.19 -34.97 -5.17
C LEU A 35 -25.33 -34.50 -6.08
N GLY A 36 -26.32 -35.38 -6.30
CA GLY A 36 -27.44 -35.14 -7.22
C GLY A 36 -28.71 -34.64 -6.52
N LYS A 37 -29.64 -34.06 -7.31
CA LYS A 37 -30.93 -33.56 -6.84
C LYS A 37 -31.74 -34.63 -6.11
N SER A 38 -31.73 -35.87 -6.60
CA SER A 38 -32.42 -37.00 -5.99
C SER A 38 -31.92 -37.32 -4.58
N GLN A 39 -30.59 -37.27 -4.36
CA GLN A 39 -29.98 -37.50 -3.04
C GLN A 39 -30.35 -36.41 -2.04
N ILE A 40 -30.25 -35.15 -2.42
CA ILE A 40 -30.66 -34.03 -1.53
C ILE A 40 -32.14 -34.11 -1.20
N SER A 41 -33.00 -34.44 -2.17
CA SER A 41 -34.44 -34.65 -1.92
C SER A 41 -34.71 -35.79 -0.95
N GLN A 42 -33.95 -36.88 -1.00
CA GLN A 42 -34.06 -37.99 -0.04
C GLN A 42 -33.61 -37.56 1.37
N TYR A 43 -32.56 -36.79 1.48
CA TYR A 43 -32.10 -36.22 2.74
C TYR A 43 -33.14 -35.26 3.36
N LEU A 44 -33.70 -34.37 2.57
CA LEU A 44 -34.72 -33.42 3.01
C LEU A 44 -36.06 -34.08 3.36
N SER A 45 -36.38 -35.21 2.74
CA SER A 45 -37.59 -35.98 3.07
C SER A 45 -37.41 -36.95 4.24
N GLY A 46 -36.19 -37.08 4.78
CA GLY A 46 -35.87 -38.02 5.84
C GLY A 46 -35.92 -39.48 5.41
N LYS A 47 -35.73 -39.76 4.11
CA LYS A 47 -35.66 -41.13 3.59
C LYS A 47 -34.27 -41.75 3.75
N SER A 48 -33.23 -40.92 3.83
CA SER A 48 -31.86 -41.38 4.02
C SER A 48 -31.05 -40.33 4.77
N ILE A 49 -29.93 -40.75 5.37
CA ILE A 49 -28.90 -39.91 5.99
C ILE A 49 -27.65 -39.98 5.11
N PRO A 50 -26.90 -38.86 4.94
CA PRO A 50 -25.67 -38.85 4.16
C PRO A 50 -24.58 -39.69 4.82
N ARG A 51 -23.63 -40.17 4.02
CA ARG A 51 -22.38 -40.77 4.51
C ARG A 51 -21.52 -39.67 5.17
N PRO A 52 -20.56 -40.05 6.04
CA PRO A 52 -19.72 -39.06 6.76
C PRO A 52 -19.15 -37.98 5.86
N ASP A 53 -18.52 -38.32 4.74
CA ASP A 53 -17.96 -37.34 3.80
C ASP A 53 -18.97 -36.33 3.23
N THR A 54 -20.20 -36.79 3.00
CA THR A 54 -21.28 -35.90 2.52
C THR A 54 -21.88 -35.12 3.66
N LEU A 55 -21.90 -35.67 4.88
CA LEU A 55 -22.31 -34.96 6.08
C LEU A 55 -21.36 -33.80 6.38
N SER A 56 -20.05 -34.05 6.37
CA SER A 56 -18.99 -33.04 6.53
C SER A 56 -19.10 -31.94 5.48
N PHE A 57 -19.34 -32.32 4.23
CA PHE A 57 -19.56 -31.36 3.15
C PHE A 57 -20.79 -30.48 3.41
N LEU A 58 -21.95 -31.08 3.78
CA LEU A 58 -23.18 -30.33 4.05
C LEU A 58 -23.03 -29.40 5.26
N ALA A 59 -22.41 -29.91 6.34
CA ALA A 59 -22.16 -29.12 7.55
C ALA A 59 -21.30 -27.90 7.26
N ARG A 60 -20.18 -28.07 6.57
CA ARG A 60 -19.27 -26.99 6.15
C ARG A 60 -19.97 -25.99 5.22
N THR A 61 -20.70 -26.48 4.21
CA THR A 61 -21.37 -25.63 3.22
C THR A 61 -22.50 -24.82 3.80
N LEU A 62 -23.16 -25.33 4.84
CA LEU A 62 -24.28 -24.70 5.52
C LEU A 62 -23.87 -23.98 6.82
N PHE A 63 -22.57 -23.90 7.13
CA PHE A 63 -22.01 -23.23 8.29
C PHE A 63 -22.55 -23.74 9.63
N VAL A 64 -22.74 -25.06 9.76
CA VAL A 64 -23.15 -25.73 10.99
C VAL A 64 -22.15 -26.80 11.39
N SER A 65 -22.09 -27.15 12.69
CA SER A 65 -21.22 -28.27 13.10
C SER A 65 -21.79 -29.62 12.67
N GLU A 66 -20.91 -30.57 12.32
CA GLU A 66 -21.33 -31.95 11.97
C GLU A 66 -22.12 -32.61 13.10
N GLY A 67 -21.70 -32.40 14.36
CA GLY A 67 -22.40 -32.89 15.52
C GLY A 67 -23.82 -32.35 15.65
N TRP A 68 -24.04 -31.09 15.31
CA TRP A 68 -25.41 -30.53 15.30
C TRP A 68 -26.24 -31.10 14.15
N LEU A 69 -25.67 -31.30 12.99
CA LEU A 69 -26.40 -31.85 11.83
C LEU A 69 -26.66 -33.34 12.00
N SER A 70 -25.85 -34.07 12.78
CA SER A 70 -25.96 -35.53 13.02
C SER A 70 -27.12 -35.87 13.95
N PRO A 71 -27.82 -36.99 13.74
CA PRO A 71 -29.01 -37.40 14.51
C PRO A 71 -28.77 -37.77 15.97
N GLY A 72 -27.53 -38.02 16.39
CA GLY A 72 -27.20 -38.56 17.73
C GLY A 72 -26.90 -37.50 18.82
N SER A 73 -26.85 -36.21 18.53
CA SER A 73 -26.57 -35.17 19.54
C SER A 73 -27.87 -34.59 20.12
N GLN A 74 -28.00 -34.63 21.46
CA GLN A 74 -29.08 -33.94 22.18
C GLN A 74 -28.96 -32.42 21.98
N ALA A 75 -30.11 -31.78 21.79
CA ALA A 75 -30.21 -30.32 21.72
C ALA A 75 -29.78 -29.70 23.05
N GLY A 76 -28.57 -29.15 23.09
CA GLY A 76 -28.03 -28.36 24.18
C GLY A 76 -27.76 -26.95 23.66
N THR A 77 -28.32 -26.00 24.35
CA THR A 77 -28.17 -24.54 24.29
C THR A 77 -26.78 -24.06 23.92
N GLU A 78 -26.73 -22.97 23.18
CA GLU A 78 -25.56 -22.15 22.88
C GLU A 78 -24.67 -21.96 24.12
N THR A 79 -23.44 -22.47 24.09
CA THR A 79 -22.32 -21.96 24.88
C THR A 79 -20.99 -22.30 24.18
N SER A 80 -20.19 -21.26 24.07
CA SER A 80 -18.75 -21.17 23.81
C SER A 80 -17.94 -22.47 23.73
N ALA A 81 -17.30 -22.67 22.60
CA ALA A 81 -16.26 -23.69 22.42
C ALA A 81 -14.94 -23.26 23.07
N THR A 82 -14.55 -23.94 24.11
CA THR A 82 -13.14 -24.06 24.52
C THR A 82 -12.74 -25.52 24.46
N GLN A 83 -11.61 -25.73 23.80
CA GLN A 83 -10.64 -26.81 23.94
C GLN A 83 -11.15 -28.27 24.00
N ASP A 84 -10.74 -29.04 22.99
CA ASP A 84 -10.00 -30.27 23.25
C ASP A 84 -9.35 -30.77 21.94
N ALA A 85 -8.03 -30.91 21.99
CA ALA A 85 -7.22 -31.54 20.96
C ALA A 85 -7.27 -33.07 21.13
N PRO A 86 -7.39 -33.86 20.08
CA PRO A 86 -7.12 -35.29 20.17
C PRO A 86 -5.65 -35.58 19.86
N ALA A 87 -5.14 -36.49 20.70
CA ALA A 87 -3.80 -37.02 20.75
C ALA A 87 -3.33 -37.62 19.41
N ALA A 88 -2.02 -37.50 19.23
CA ALA A 88 -1.23 -38.14 18.19
C ALA A 88 -1.43 -39.63 18.11
N ARG A 89 -1.63 -40.14 16.91
CA ARG A 89 -1.28 -41.52 16.53
C ARG A 89 -0.04 -41.47 15.67
N GLU A 90 1.00 -42.12 16.19
CA GLU A 90 2.20 -42.50 15.45
C GLU A 90 1.82 -43.47 14.33
N GLU A 91 2.27 -43.22 13.13
CA GLU A 91 2.60 -44.24 12.16
C GLU A 91 3.51 -43.70 11.05
N GLY A 92 4.67 -44.37 10.92
CA GLY A 92 5.34 -44.56 9.66
C GLY A 92 6.37 -43.55 9.21
N SER A 93 7.60 -43.68 9.71
CA SER A 93 8.79 -43.11 9.07
C SER A 93 8.99 -43.72 7.68
N VAL A 94 8.87 -42.88 6.64
CA VAL A 94 9.43 -43.18 5.31
C VAL A 94 10.71 -42.39 5.17
N ALA A 95 11.82 -43.11 5.11
CA ALA A 95 13.15 -42.60 4.86
C ALA A 95 13.21 -41.94 3.48
N VAL A 96 13.55 -40.68 3.45
CA VAL A 96 13.97 -39.96 2.22
C VAL A 96 15.44 -40.28 2.00
N GLN A 97 15.75 -40.96 0.91
CA GLN A 97 17.12 -41.19 0.45
C GLN A 97 17.70 -39.90 -0.15
N ASP A 98 18.90 -39.55 0.30
CA ASP A 98 19.72 -38.49 -0.30
C ASP A 98 20.16 -38.89 -1.73
N PRO A 99 20.25 -37.94 -2.66
CA PRO A 99 20.80 -38.21 -3.99
C PRO A 99 22.33 -38.32 -3.93
N PRO A 100 22.95 -39.11 -4.84
CA PRO A 100 24.37 -39.44 -4.78
C PRO A 100 25.27 -38.25 -5.14
N ALA A 101 26.40 -38.17 -4.45
CA ALA A 101 27.47 -37.23 -4.68
C ALA A 101 28.08 -37.39 -6.09
N SER A 102 28.27 -36.28 -6.80
CA SER A 102 28.97 -36.22 -8.09
C SER A 102 30.47 -36.32 -7.89
N GLU A 103 31.05 -37.16 -8.74
CA GLU A 103 32.50 -37.45 -8.85
C GLU A 103 33.38 -36.24 -9.05
N ALA A 104 34.49 -36.22 -8.32
CA ALA A 104 35.61 -35.28 -8.50
C ALA A 104 36.56 -35.78 -9.59
N LEU A 105 36.92 -34.91 -10.52
CA LEU A 105 38.01 -35.14 -11.48
C LEU A 105 39.36 -34.77 -10.87
N PRO A 106 40.45 -35.46 -11.21
CA PRO A 106 41.77 -35.27 -10.60
C PRO A 106 42.62 -34.20 -11.30
N GLY A 107 43.28 -33.37 -10.52
CA GLY A 107 44.28 -32.42 -10.99
C GLY A 107 45.59 -32.51 -10.21
N ASN A 108 46.62 -32.92 -10.89
CA ASN A 108 48.02 -33.01 -10.45
C ASN A 108 48.60 -31.65 -10.07
N ALA A 109 49.41 -31.63 -9.01
CA ALA A 109 50.78 -31.12 -9.04
C ALA A 109 51.46 -31.29 -7.67
N GLN A 110 52.58 -31.99 -7.71
CA GLN A 110 53.56 -32.17 -6.64
C GLN A 110 54.28 -30.86 -6.32
N GLY A 111 54.57 -30.62 -5.06
CA GLY A 111 55.47 -29.61 -4.55
C GLY A 111 56.04 -30.07 -3.21
N ASP A 112 57.34 -30.32 -3.14
CA ASP A 112 58.10 -30.89 -2.03
C ASP A 112 58.06 -30.06 -0.75
N PRO A 113 58.18 -30.69 0.46
CA PRO A 113 58.19 -29.98 1.75
C PRO A 113 59.60 -29.48 2.09
N LEU A 114 59.69 -28.23 2.53
CA LEU A 114 60.87 -27.65 3.14
C LEU A 114 61.07 -28.14 4.56
N PRO A 115 62.36 -28.28 5.05
CA PRO A 115 62.70 -28.99 6.29
C PRO A 115 62.46 -28.15 7.55
N GLU A 116 61.99 -28.84 8.60
CA GLU A 116 61.85 -28.33 9.97
C GLU A 116 63.19 -27.93 10.58
N ARG A 117 63.28 -26.71 11.11
CA ARG A 117 64.36 -26.29 12.03
C ARG A 117 64.00 -26.67 13.47
N GLN A 118 64.86 -27.45 14.09
CA GLN A 118 64.83 -27.74 15.52
C GLN A 118 65.24 -26.52 16.37
N PRO A 119 64.66 -26.31 17.54
CA PRO A 119 65.03 -25.21 18.42
C PRO A 119 66.26 -25.54 19.27
N ASN A 120 67.13 -24.55 19.44
CA ASN A 120 68.32 -24.57 20.27
C ASN A 120 67.92 -24.32 21.75
N PRO A 121 68.41 -25.12 22.74
CA PRO A 121 68.06 -24.92 24.14
C PRO A 121 69.13 -24.07 24.82
N SER A 122 68.85 -22.82 25.13
CA SER A 122 69.42 -22.08 26.28
C SER A 122 69.18 -20.57 26.17
N GLU A 123 68.11 -20.13 26.79
CA GLU A 123 67.99 -18.79 27.37
C GLU A 123 66.81 -18.77 28.36
N PRO A 124 66.92 -18.13 29.56
CA PRO A 124 65.87 -18.18 30.56
C PRO A 124 64.68 -17.33 30.17
N ALA A 125 63.49 -17.88 30.41
CA ALA A 125 62.20 -17.29 30.13
C ALA A 125 61.99 -15.93 30.84
N ALA A 126 61.92 -14.86 30.03
CA ALA A 126 61.36 -13.59 30.48
C ALA A 126 59.83 -13.74 30.60
N THR A 127 59.26 -13.39 31.76
CA THR A 127 57.84 -13.27 31.97
C THR A 127 57.20 -12.39 30.91
N PRO A 128 56.10 -12.82 30.26
CA PRO A 128 55.42 -11.98 29.30
C PRO A 128 54.76 -10.80 29.99
N GLU A 129 55.29 -9.60 29.84
CA GLU A 129 54.55 -8.38 30.04
C GLU A 129 53.31 -8.40 29.11
N THR A 130 52.15 -8.56 29.69
CA THR A 130 50.85 -8.41 29.02
C THR A 130 50.73 -6.95 28.57
N ARG A 131 51.20 -6.65 27.35
CA ARG A 131 50.78 -5.43 26.66
C ARG A 131 49.27 -5.46 26.57
N PRO A 132 48.57 -4.41 27.06
CA PRO A 132 47.13 -4.31 26.81
C PRO A 132 46.89 -4.35 25.28
N PRO A 133 45.84 -5.04 24.82
CA PRO A 133 45.51 -5.08 23.38
C PRO A 133 45.42 -3.63 22.92
N LYS A 134 46.17 -3.27 21.86
CA LYS A 134 45.99 -1.98 21.18
C LYS A 134 44.52 -1.90 20.86
N GLY A 135 43.81 -0.98 21.51
CA GLY A 135 42.39 -0.73 21.25
C GLY A 135 42.23 -0.53 19.75
N THR A 136 41.62 -1.48 19.10
CA THR A 136 41.17 -1.32 17.73
C THR A 136 40.14 -0.17 17.80
N ALA A 137 40.58 1.00 17.34
CA ALA A 137 39.66 2.13 17.19
C ALA A 137 38.46 1.60 16.37
N MET A 138 37.29 1.53 17.00
CA MET A 138 36.10 1.07 16.29
C MET A 138 35.92 1.97 15.08
N ARG A 139 35.78 1.37 13.91
CA ARG A 139 35.52 2.09 12.67
C ARG A 139 34.17 2.79 12.80
N GLU A 140 34.13 4.08 12.54
CA GLU A 140 32.89 4.82 12.46
C GLU A 140 31.97 4.19 11.41
N LEU A 141 30.74 3.84 11.82
CA LEU A 141 29.72 3.31 10.92
C LEU A 141 28.89 4.50 10.41
N ARG A 142 29.02 4.80 9.13
CA ARG A 142 28.28 5.87 8.47
C ARG A 142 27.12 5.30 7.64
N LYS A 143 26.03 6.06 7.47
CA LYS A 143 24.99 5.73 6.51
C LYS A 143 25.57 5.63 5.09
N SER A 144 24.88 4.89 4.21
CA SER A 144 25.26 4.84 2.80
C SER A 144 25.19 6.23 2.16
N SER A 145 26.14 6.57 1.31
CA SER A 145 26.16 7.83 0.56
C SER A 145 24.94 8.00 -0.36
N LYS A 146 24.28 6.90 -0.76
CA LYS A 146 22.99 6.96 -1.49
C LYS A 146 21.90 7.72 -0.72
N LEU A 147 21.99 7.76 0.61
CA LEU A 147 21.04 8.45 1.47
C LEU A 147 21.35 9.94 1.68
N ASP A 148 22.48 10.44 1.20
CA ASP A 148 22.88 11.84 1.40
C ASP A 148 22.02 12.81 0.58
N ASN A 149 21.52 12.36 -0.57
CA ASN A 149 20.69 13.15 -1.48
C ASN A 149 19.22 12.71 -1.50
N VAL A 150 18.78 11.91 -0.53
CA VAL A 150 17.38 11.50 -0.41
C VAL A 150 16.65 12.54 0.41
N LEU A 151 15.89 13.40 -0.26
CA LEU A 151 15.00 14.37 0.36
C LEU A 151 13.68 13.67 0.70
N TYR A 152 13.37 13.56 1.98
CA TYR A 152 12.08 13.05 2.48
C TYR A 152 11.64 13.86 3.70
N ASP A 153 11.57 15.18 3.53
CA ASP A 153 11.39 16.16 4.61
C ASP A 153 9.94 16.28 5.10
N VAL A 154 9.01 15.53 4.54
CA VAL A 154 7.64 15.39 5.10
C VAL A 154 7.68 14.92 6.57
N ARG A 155 8.82 14.36 7.00
CA ARG A 155 9.14 13.96 8.39
C ARG A 155 10.45 14.60 8.87
N GLY A 156 10.81 15.75 8.34
CA GLY A 156 12.06 16.46 8.64
C GLY A 156 12.01 17.28 9.92
N PRO A 157 12.85 18.34 10.00
CA PRO A 157 13.11 19.09 11.24
C PRO A 157 11.86 19.71 11.88
N VAL A 158 10.84 20.05 11.09
CA VAL A 158 9.57 20.60 11.60
C VAL A 158 8.80 19.54 12.41
N VAL A 159 8.77 18.29 11.93
CA VAL A 159 8.12 17.18 12.67
C VAL A 159 8.91 16.81 13.91
N ASP A 160 10.23 16.83 13.85
CA ASP A 160 11.08 16.55 15.01
C ASP A 160 10.86 17.58 16.12
N GLU A 161 10.75 18.85 15.77
CA GLU A 161 10.42 19.92 16.73
C GLU A 161 9.02 19.75 17.31
N ALA A 162 8.03 19.37 16.50
CA ALA A 162 6.68 19.08 17.00
C ALA A 162 6.69 17.93 18.01
N ASN A 163 7.40 16.85 17.70
CA ASN A 163 7.55 15.71 18.61
C ASN A 163 8.24 16.11 19.92
N ARG A 164 9.29 16.94 19.85
CA ARG A 164 9.97 17.47 21.03
C ARG A 164 9.03 18.29 21.91
N MET A 165 8.22 19.16 21.30
CA MET A 165 7.23 19.98 22.01
C MET A 165 6.16 19.11 22.71
N GLU A 166 5.67 18.07 22.03
CA GLU A 166 4.69 17.14 22.62
C GLU A 166 5.27 16.34 23.77
N GLN A 167 6.53 15.89 23.69
CA GLN A 167 7.21 15.21 24.79
C GLN A 167 7.35 16.12 26.03
N MET A 168 7.39 17.44 25.83
CA MET A 168 7.37 18.43 26.92
C MET A 168 5.96 18.81 27.39
N GLY A 169 4.91 18.13 26.89
CA GLY A 169 3.53 18.34 27.29
C GLY A 169 2.79 19.44 26.50
N THR A 170 3.36 19.96 25.41
CA THR A 170 2.69 20.94 24.56
C THR A 170 1.73 20.24 23.60
N HIS A 171 0.48 20.65 23.53
CA HIS A 171 -0.46 20.18 22.52
C HIS A 171 -0.17 20.85 21.18
N VAL A 172 0.07 20.07 20.13
CA VAL A 172 0.31 20.52 18.76
C VAL A 172 -0.88 20.16 17.87
N LEU A 173 -1.45 21.19 17.20
CA LEU A 173 -2.50 20.98 16.22
C LEU A 173 -1.87 20.53 14.90
N LYS A 174 -2.22 19.32 14.42
CA LYS A 174 -1.54 18.65 13.30
C LYS A 174 -2.35 18.71 12.02
N LEU A 175 -1.85 19.42 11.01
CA LEU A 175 -2.37 19.45 9.63
C LEU A 175 -1.36 18.91 8.61
N ASN A 176 -0.41 18.09 9.06
CA ASN A 176 0.74 17.67 8.26
C ASN A 176 0.57 16.30 7.57
N ILE A 177 -0.18 15.37 8.11
CA ILE A 177 -0.24 14.00 7.59
C ILE A 177 -1.66 13.60 7.20
N GLY A 178 -1.81 13.11 5.96
CA GLY A 178 -3.04 12.49 5.46
C GLY A 178 -3.29 11.10 6.05
N ASN A 179 -3.42 11.02 7.37
CA ASN A 179 -3.76 9.81 8.12
C ASN A 179 -5.17 9.97 8.71
N PRO A 180 -6.21 9.31 8.15
CA PRO A 180 -7.60 9.55 8.56
C PRO A 180 -7.95 9.08 9.97
N ALA A 181 -7.31 7.99 10.44
CA ALA A 181 -7.69 7.33 11.70
C ALA A 181 -7.65 8.24 12.95
N PRO A 182 -6.62 9.08 13.18
CA PRO A 182 -6.58 10.00 14.32
C PRO A 182 -7.74 11.01 14.33
N PHE A 183 -8.32 11.29 13.17
CA PHE A 183 -9.43 12.24 13.01
C PHE A 183 -10.80 11.57 13.10
N GLY A 184 -10.86 10.30 13.54
CA GLY A 184 -12.10 9.57 13.79
C GLY A 184 -12.73 8.93 12.54
N PHE A 185 -12.00 8.84 11.43
CA PHE A 185 -12.38 7.98 10.32
C PHE A 185 -12.05 6.53 10.67
N ARG A 186 -12.94 5.60 10.32
CA ARG A 186 -12.82 4.19 10.67
C ARG A 186 -13.05 3.31 9.44
N ALA A 187 -12.47 2.11 9.49
CA ALA A 187 -12.90 1.03 8.60
C ALA A 187 -14.37 0.72 8.83
N VAL A 188 -15.07 0.27 7.80
CA VAL A 188 -16.43 -0.26 7.96
C VAL A 188 -16.39 -1.57 8.76
N ASP A 189 -17.39 -1.81 9.61
CA ASP A 189 -17.45 -2.97 10.50
C ASP A 189 -17.37 -4.30 9.74
N GLU A 190 -17.95 -4.35 8.55
CA GLU A 190 -17.90 -5.51 7.67
C GLU A 190 -16.46 -5.97 7.40
N MET A 191 -15.54 -5.04 7.12
CA MET A 191 -14.12 -5.36 6.89
C MET A 191 -13.41 -5.82 8.16
N VAL A 192 -13.73 -5.21 9.31
CA VAL A 192 -13.14 -5.59 10.60
C VAL A 192 -13.56 -7.00 10.99
N LEU A 193 -14.85 -7.31 10.83
CA LEU A 193 -15.40 -8.64 11.11
C LEU A 193 -14.85 -9.70 10.15
N ASP A 194 -14.71 -9.36 8.86
CA ASP A 194 -14.17 -10.25 7.86
C ASP A 194 -12.71 -10.61 8.18
N MET A 195 -11.87 -9.61 8.46
CA MET A 195 -10.49 -9.84 8.89
C MET A 195 -10.43 -10.73 10.15
N SER A 196 -11.26 -10.45 11.15
CA SER A 196 -11.29 -11.22 12.39
C SER A 196 -11.63 -12.68 12.15
N ARG A 197 -12.55 -12.98 11.22
CA ARG A 197 -12.95 -14.34 10.87
C ARG A 197 -11.88 -15.11 10.10
N GLN A 198 -11.12 -14.41 9.25
CA GLN A 198 -10.09 -15.01 8.40
C GLN A 198 -8.70 -15.05 9.05
N LEU A 199 -8.52 -14.45 10.24
CA LEU A 199 -7.21 -14.26 10.84
C LEU A 199 -6.47 -15.59 11.08
N ALA A 200 -7.18 -16.65 11.49
CA ALA A 200 -6.60 -17.97 11.70
C ALA A 200 -6.10 -18.63 10.39
N ASP A 201 -6.69 -18.26 9.25
CA ASP A 201 -6.28 -18.75 7.92
C ASP A 201 -5.13 -17.94 7.32
N CYS A 202 -4.68 -16.88 8.02
CA CYS A 202 -3.65 -15.95 7.56
C CYS A 202 -2.27 -16.18 8.22
N GLU A 203 -2.06 -17.29 8.91
CA GLU A 203 -0.82 -17.58 9.65
C GLU A 203 0.35 -17.94 8.73
N GLY A 204 0.08 -18.50 7.56
CA GLY A 204 1.08 -18.92 6.58
C GLY A 204 1.44 -17.82 5.58
N TYR A 205 2.56 -18.03 4.86
CA TYR A 205 2.90 -17.19 3.71
C TYR A 205 1.88 -17.37 2.58
N SER A 206 1.55 -16.30 1.88
CA SER A 206 0.80 -16.38 0.62
C SER A 206 1.74 -16.48 -0.58
N ASP A 207 1.17 -16.65 -1.78
CA ASP A 207 1.88 -16.40 -3.03
C ASP A 207 2.56 -15.02 -3.02
N SER A 208 3.73 -14.90 -3.64
CA SER A 208 4.50 -13.66 -3.67
C SER A 208 3.78 -12.50 -4.35
N HIS A 209 2.93 -12.78 -5.33
CA HIS A 209 2.05 -11.79 -5.96
C HIS A 209 0.87 -11.41 -5.06
N GLY A 210 0.46 -12.28 -4.15
CA GLY A 210 -0.64 -12.09 -3.21
C GLY A 210 -1.71 -13.16 -3.29
N LEU A 211 -2.62 -13.16 -2.30
CA LEU A 211 -3.75 -14.07 -2.23
C LEU A 211 -4.57 -14.06 -3.52
N PHE A 212 -5.01 -15.23 -3.95
CA PHE A 212 -5.85 -15.37 -5.14
C PHE A 212 -7.13 -14.53 -5.05
N SER A 213 -7.82 -14.53 -3.91
CA SER A 213 -9.04 -13.74 -3.69
C SER A 213 -8.79 -12.23 -3.85
N ALA A 214 -7.69 -11.73 -3.27
CA ALA A 214 -7.29 -10.33 -3.39
C ALA A 214 -6.97 -9.96 -4.85
N ARG A 215 -6.11 -10.73 -5.51
CA ARG A 215 -5.74 -10.48 -6.93
C ARG A 215 -6.95 -10.54 -7.86
N LYS A 216 -7.86 -11.49 -7.64
CA LYS A 216 -9.09 -11.60 -8.44
C LYS A 216 -9.99 -10.38 -8.26
N ALA A 217 -10.18 -9.93 -7.04
CA ALA A 217 -10.97 -8.73 -6.75
C ALA A 217 -10.36 -7.48 -7.38
N ILE A 218 -9.03 -7.33 -7.30
CA ILE A 218 -8.28 -6.24 -7.92
C ILE A 218 -8.39 -6.31 -9.45
N MET A 219 -8.26 -7.49 -10.04
CA MET A 219 -8.42 -7.69 -11.49
C MET A 219 -9.79 -7.21 -11.97
N GLN A 220 -10.85 -7.65 -11.32
CA GLN A 220 -12.21 -7.26 -11.67
C GLN A 220 -12.43 -5.75 -11.50
N TYR A 221 -11.93 -5.16 -10.43
CA TYR A 221 -11.97 -3.72 -10.20
C TYR A 221 -11.24 -2.94 -11.31
N SER A 222 -10.06 -3.41 -11.69
CA SER A 222 -9.26 -2.80 -12.76
C SER A 222 -9.93 -2.91 -14.13
N GLN A 223 -10.62 -4.01 -14.40
CA GLN A 223 -11.41 -4.20 -15.61
C GLN A 223 -12.59 -3.21 -15.70
N ILE A 224 -13.27 -2.95 -14.58
CA ILE A 224 -14.33 -1.93 -14.50
C ILE A 224 -13.78 -0.53 -14.76
N LYS A 225 -12.55 -0.23 -14.30
CA LYS A 225 -11.85 1.03 -14.61
C LYS A 225 -11.36 1.11 -16.06
N GLY A 226 -11.55 0.07 -16.86
CA GLY A 226 -11.16 0.05 -18.28
C GLY A 226 -9.66 -0.19 -18.52
N LEU A 227 -8.90 -0.69 -17.57
CA LEU A 227 -7.48 -1.01 -17.77
C LEU A 227 -7.34 -2.13 -18.83
N PRO A 228 -6.52 -1.95 -19.85
CA PRO A 228 -6.37 -2.93 -20.92
C PRO A 228 -5.47 -4.11 -20.53
N ASN A 229 -5.79 -5.30 -21.02
CA ASN A 229 -4.96 -6.51 -20.91
C ASN A 229 -4.59 -6.89 -19.47
N VAL A 230 -5.46 -6.61 -18.50
CA VAL A 230 -5.27 -7.00 -17.09
C VAL A 230 -5.41 -8.52 -16.95
N SER A 231 -4.47 -9.15 -16.25
CA SER A 231 -4.48 -10.58 -15.92
C SER A 231 -4.03 -10.82 -14.49
N MET A 232 -4.31 -11.99 -13.95
CA MET A 232 -3.94 -12.36 -12.58
C MET A 232 -2.42 -12.32 -12.33
N GLU A 233 -1.62 -12.68 -13.33
CA GLU A 233 -0.17 -12.70 -13.27
C GLU A 233 0.44 -11.29 -13.21
N GLY A 234 -0.28 -10.30 -13.70
CA GLY A 234 0.15 -8.91 -13.68
C GLY A 234 -0.30 -8.11 -12.45
N ILE A 235 -0.73 -8.79 -11.38
CA ILE A 235 -1.20 -8.13 -10.16
C ILE A 235 -0.33 -8.53 -8.98
N TYR A 236 0.22 -7.53 -8.28
CA TYR A 236 1.04 -7.71 -7.09
C TYR A 236 0.46 -6.92 -5.93
N THR A 237 0.27 -7.57 -4.80
CA THR A 237 -0.07 -6.91 -3.54
C THR A 237 1.20 -6.47 -2.83
N GLY A 238 1.11 -5.40 -2.03
CA GLY A 238 2.25 -4.86 -1.29
C GLY A 238 1.85 -4.37 0.11
N ASN A 239 2.84 -4.21 0.99
CA ASN A 239 2.67 -3.59 2.31
C ASN A 239 2.43 -2.06 2.17
N GLY A 240 1.36 -1.72 1.47
CA GLY A 240 1.06 -0.41 0.93
C GLY A 240 1.76 -0.16 -0.40
N VAL A 241 1.32 0.86 -1.12
CA VAL A 241 1.89 1.29 -2.42
C VAL A 241 3.38 1.63 -2.29
N SER A 242 3.82 2.12 -1.14
CA SER A 242 5.23 2.51 -0.91
C SER A 242 6.24 1.39 -1.14
N GLU A 243 5.91 0.15 -0.76
CA GLU A 243 6.76 -1.01 -1.04
C GLU A 243 6.85 -1.28 -2.54
N LEU A 244 5.73 -1.20 -3.23
CA LEU A 244 5.63 -1.49 -4.66
C LEU A 244 6.36 -0.44 -5.51
N ILE A 245 6.28 0.84 -5.14
CA ILE A 245 7.07 1.92 -5.78
C ILE A 245 8.55 1.61 -5.67
N ASN A 246 9.03 1.26 -4.47
CA ASN A 246 10.43 0.93 -4.24
C ASN A 246 10.87 -0.30 -5.08
N MET A 247 10.05 -1.35 -5.14
CA MET A 247 10.30 -2.51 -5.99
C MET A 247 10.39 -2.13 -7.47
N CYS A 248 9.45 -1.30 -7.96
CA CYS A 248 9.42 -0.86 -9.35
C CYS A 248 10.68 -0.09 -9.73
N MET A 249 11.13 0.83 -8.88
CA MET A 249 12.34 1.61 -9.16
C MET A 249 13.60 0.75 -9.09
N GLN A 250 13.70 -0.18 -8.14
CA GLN A 250 14.83 -1.13 -8.07
C GLN A 250 14.91 -2.05 -9.29
N ALA A 251 13.77 -2.44 -9.87
CA ALA A 251 13.73 -3.28 -11.07
C ALA A 251 14.00 -2.49 -12.35
N LEU A 252 13.80 -1.15 -12.38
CA LEU A 252 13.88 -0.32 -13.56
C LEU A 252 15.22 0.39 -13.73
N CYS A 253 15.73 0.99 -12.64
CA CYS A 253 16.78 2.00 -12.73
C CYS A 253 18.17 1.40 -12.61
N ASP A 254 19.00 1.69 -13.59
CA ASP A 254 20.45 1.65 -13.50
C ASP A 254 21.01 3.06 -13.25
N ASN A 255 22.31 3.15 -12.96
CA ASN A 255 22.96 4.44 -12.75
C ASN A 255 22.89 5.31 -14.02
N GLY A 256 22.29 6.49 -13.87
CA GLY A 256 22.14 7.47 -14.94
C GLY A 256 20.83 7.40 -15.71
N ASP A 257 19.99 6.41 -15.45
CA ASP A 257 18.61 6.40 -15.98
C ASP A 257 17.78 7.52 -15.37
N GLU A 258 16.86 8.04 -16.14
CA GLU A 258 16.01 9.17 -15.75
C GLU A 258 14.55 8.74 -15.65
N VAL A 259 13.87 9.27 -14.64
CA VAL A 259 12.41 9.11 -14.46
C VAL A 259 11.79 10.49 -14.29
N LEU A 260 10.82 10.82 -15.15
CA LEU A 260 10.05 12.06 -15.05
C LEU A 260 9.05 11.95 -13.89
N ILE A 261 9.06 12.94 -13.00
CA ILE A 261 8.20 12.99 -11.79
C ILE A 261 7.55 14.37 -11.72
N PRO A 262 6.26 14.49 -11.31
CA PRO A 262 5.64 15.81 -11.18
C PRO A 262 6.32 16.67 -10.10
N SER A 263 6.24 17.98 -10.23
CA SER A 263 6.56 18.94 -9.17
C SER A 263 5.39 19.94 -9.06
N PRO A 264 4.72 20.00 -7.89
CA PRO A 264 5.00 19.25 -6.65
C PRO A 264 4.57 17.78 -6.72
N ASP A 265 5.26 16.91 -5.95
CA ASP A 265 5.03 15.46 -5.92
C ASP A 265 4.87 14.90 -4.50
N TYR A 266 4.51 13.62 -4.42
CA TYR A 266 4.71 12.83 -3.21
C TYR A 266 6.17 12.33 -3.19
N PRO A 267 7.03 12.86 -2.28
CA PRO A 267 8.50 12.75 -2.39
C PRO A 267 9.05 11.32 -2.31
N LEU A 268 8.21 10.34 -2.02
CA LEU A 268 8.60 8.93 -2.06
C LEU A 268 9.06 8.50 -3.46
N TRP A 269 8.42 9.02 -4.52
CA TRP A 269 8.80 8.70 -5.90
C TRP A 269 10.24 9.16 -6.18
N THR A 270 10.55 10.41 -5.87
CA THR A 270 11.89 10.98 -5.98
C THR A 270 12.92 10.21 -5.16
N ALA A 271 12.59 9.89 -3.90
CA ALA A 271 13.45 9.12 -3.02
C ALA A 271 13.73 7.71 -3.55
N CYS A 272 12.73 7.00 -4.06
CA CYS A 272 12.90 5.65 -4.59
C CYS A 272 13.74 5.62 -5.87
N VAL A 273 13.56 6.58 -6.78
CA VAL A 273 14.40 6.72 -7.98
C VAL A 273 15.87 6.95 -7.60
N THR A 274 16.11 7.89 -6.67
CA THR A 274 17.47 8.19 -6.19
C THR A 274 18.12 6.97 -5.52
N LEU A 275 17.40 6.25 -4.66
CA LEU A 275 17.91 5.06 -3.97
C LEU A 275 18.21 3.91 -4.93
N ALA A 276 17.46 3.80 -6.01
CA ALA A 276 17.70 2.81 -7.06
C ALA A 276 18.88 3.17 -7.97
N GLY A 277 19.47 4.36 -7.84
CA GLY A 277 20.58 4.84 -8.65
C GLY A 277 20.17 5.66 -9.87
N GLY A 278 18.86 5.85 -10.09
CA GLY A 278 18.31 6.71 -11.12
C GLY A 278 18.36 8.20 -10.75
N THR A 279 18.04 9.03 -11.72
CA THR A 279 17.94 10.49 -11.59
C THR A 279 16.48 10.91 -11.71
N PRO A 280 15.86 11.45 -10.65
CA PRO A 280 14.54 12.05 -10.75
C PRO A 280 14.61 13.36 -11.53
N VAL A 281 13.78 13.50 -12.55
CA VAL A 281 13.67 14.72 -13.36
C VAL A 281 12.27 15.29 -13.19
N HIS A 282 12.16 16.42 -12.49
CA HIS A 282 10.86 16.99 -12.15
C HIS A 282 10.30 17.83 -13.29
N TYR A 283 9.06 17.52 -13.72
CA TYR A 283 8.28 18.37 -14.60
C TYR A 283 7.30 19.22 -13.80
N THR A 284 6.99 20.40 -14.29
CA THR A 284 6.15 21.38 -13.61
C THR A 284 4.68 21.03 -13.72
N CYS A 285 3.94 21.06 -12.60
CA CYS A 285 2.49 21.20 -12.59
C CYS A 285 2.16 22.67 -12.37
N ASP A 286 1.39 23.27 -13.29
CA ASP A 286 1.13 24.71 -13.30
C ASP A 286 -0.04 25.08 -12.37
N GLU A 287 0.25 25.87 -11.34
CA GLU A 287 -0.76 26.39 -10.40
C GLU A 287 -1.86 27.19 -11.14
N GLN A 288 -1.49 27.96 -12.16
CA GLN A 288 -2.44 28.78 -12.91
C GLN A 288 -3.34 27.96 -13.83
N ALA A 289 -2.96 26.73 -14.11
CA ALA A 289 -3.73 25.73 -14.86
C ALA A 289 -4.29 24.63 -13.95
N ASP A 290 -4.79 24.97 -12.76
CA ASP A 290 -5.37 24.02 -11.81
C ASP A 290 -4.41 22.88 -11.39
N TRP A 291 -3.11 23.14 -11.36
CA TRP A 291 -2.04 22.19 -11.08
C TRP A 291 -1.92 21.06 -12.11
N TYR A 292 -2.34 21.30 -13.34
CA TYR A 292 -2.13 20.32 -14.40
C TYR A 292 -0.68 20.28 -14.86
N PRO A 293 -0.17 19.10 -15.27
CA PRO A 293 1.15 18.96 -15.85
C PRO A 293 1.34 19.87 -17.08
N ASP A 294 2.45 20.60 -17.12
CA ASP A 294 2.89 21.36 -18.27
C ASP A 294 3.50 20.41 -19.32
N ILE A 295 2.78 20.19 -20.40
CA ILE A 295 3.16 19.23 -21.45
C ILE A 295 4.42 19.65 -22.20
N ASP A 296 4.61 20.95 -22.41
CA ASP A 296 5.81 21.48 -23.08
C ASP A 296 7.03 21.31 -22.19
N ASP A 297 6.88 21.53 -20.88
CA ASP A 297 7.93 21.27 -19.91
C ASP A 297 8.28 19.78 -19.85
N ILE A 298 7.28 18.87 -19.86
CA ILE A 298 7.51 17.42 -19.95
C ILE A 298 8.34 17.11 -21.19
N ARG A 299 7.94 17.55 -22.38
CA ARG A 299 8.65 17.30 -23.64
C ARG A 299 10.09 17.80 -23.61
N SER A 300 10.31 18.98 -23.03
CA SER A 300 11.63 19.61 -22.94
C SER A 300 12.61 18.81 -22.06
N LYS A 301 12.10 18.00 -21.15
CA LYS A 301 12.88 17.24 -20.15
C LYS A 301 13.15 15.80 -20.55
N VAL A 302 12.51 15.30 -21.62
CA VAL A 302 12.82 13.95 -22.12
C VAL A 302 14.21 13.91 -22.74
N THR A 303 14.99 12.92 -22.34
CA THR A 303 16.31 12.63 -22.91
C THR A 303 16.39 11.16 -23.33
N PRO A 304 17.43 10.73 -24.06
CA PRO A 304 17.65 9.31 -24.36
C PRO A 304 17.80 8.40 -23.13
N ARG A 305 17.99 8.96 -21.94
CA ARG A 305 18.09 8.22 -20.66
C ARG A 305 16.75 8.10 -19.95
N THR A 306 15.75 8.83 -20.39
CA THR A 306 14.42 8.81 -19.77
C THR A 306 13.72 7.48 -20.06
N LYS A 307 13.43 6.70 -19.03
CA LYS A 307 12.75 5.39 -19.13
C LYS A 307 11.27 5.44 -18.85
N ALA A 308 10.85 6.35 -17.98
CA ALA A 308 9.48 6.36 -17.49
C ALA A 308 9.01 7.76 -17.12
N ILE A 309 7.68 7.89 -17.06
CA ILE A 309 6.99 9.05 -16.50
C ILE A 309 6.06 8.59 -15.36
N VAL A 310 6.08 9.31 -14.25
CA VAL A 310 5.21 9.13 -13.08
C VAL A 310 4.07 10.13 -13.15
N ILE A 311 2.84 9.64 -12.99
CA ILE A 311 1.62 10.43 -12.86
C ILE A 311 1.03 10.16 -11.48
N ILE A 312 0.73 11.21 -10.72
CA ILE A 312 0.05 11.11 -9.43
C ILE A 312 -1.32 11.78 -9.61
N ASN A 313 -2.35 10.97 -9.82
CA ASN A 313 -3.70 11.46 -10.13
C ASN A 313 -4.78 10.64 -9.42
N PRO A 314 -5.52 11.23 -8.47
CA PRO A 314 -5.42 12.62 -7.96
C PRO A 314 -4.11 12.91 -7.23
N ASN A 315 -3.67 14.18 -7.30
CA ASN A 315 -2.34 14.60 -6.86
C ASN A 315 -2.27 14.85 -5.33
N ASN A 316 -1.18 14.48 -4.75
CA ASN A 316 -0.68 14.90 -3.44
C ASN A 316 0.63 15.67 -3.67
N PRO A 317 0.72 16.97 -3.37
CA PRO A 317 -0.02 17.69 -2.31
C PRO A 317 -1.20 18.57 -2.76
N THR A 318 -1.47 18.74 -4.04
CA THR A 318 -2.36 19.80 -4.55
C THR A 318 -3.85 19.48 -4.47
N GLY A 319 -4.21 18.18 -4.45
CA GLY A 319 -5.61 17.74 -4.60
C GLY A 319 -6.14 17.90 -6.03
N ALA A 320 -5.29 18.15 -7.00
CA ALA A 320 -5.67 18.23 -8.42
C ALA A 320 -6.18 16.90 -8.95
N LEU A 321 -7.12 16.97 -9.85
CA LEU A 321 -7.64 15.85 -10.66
C LEU A 321 -7.44 16.19 -12.12
N TYR A 322 -6.61 15.43 -12.82
CA TYR A 322 -6.29 15.68 -14.21
C TYR A 322 -7.44 15.22 -15.13
N PRO A 323 -7.93 16.08 -16.02
CA PRO A 323 -8.95 15.73 -16.98
C PRO A 323 -8.39 14.78 -18.05
N LYS A 324 -9.30 14.09 -18.75
CA LYS A 324 -8.95 13.10 -19.77
C LYS A 324 -8.05 13.67 -20.86
N GLU A 325 -8.28 14.90 -21.24
CA GLU A 325 -7.55 15.61 -22.32
C GLU A 325 -6.07 15.74 -21.95
N VAL A 326 -5.77 16.21 -20.74
CA VAL A 326 -4.38 16.32 -20.24
C VAL A 326 -3.72 14.94 -20.15
N LEU A 327 -4.45 13.92 -19.69
CA LEU A 327 -3.93 12.55 -19.64
C LEU A 327 -3.62 12.01 -21.04
N GLN A 328 -4.43 12.35 -22.06
CA GLN A 328 -4.18 11.99 -23.46
C GLN A 328 -2.91 12.64 -24.00
N GLU A 329 -2.67 13.91 -23.71
CA GLU A 329 -1.44 14.59 -24.12
C GLU A 329 -0.19 13.96 -23.49
N ILE A 330 -0.27 13.56 -22.21
CA ILE A 330 0.81 12.82 -21.55
C ILE A 330 1.05 11.45 -22.22
N VAL A 331 -0.02 10.75 -22.59
CA VAL A 331 0.07 9.47 -23.34
C VAL A 331 0.75 9.67 -24.69
N GLU A 332 0.47 10.76 -25.41
CA GLU A 332 1.15 11.05 -26.66
C GLU A 332 2.66 11.25 -26.46
N VAL A 333 3.06 12.03 -25.44
CA VAL A 333 4.49 12.20 -25.12
C VAL A 333 5.14 10.85 -24.78
N ALA A 334 4.48 10.04 -23.96
CA ALA A 334 5.00 8.72 -23.58
C ALA A 334 5.14 7.80 -24.82
N ARG A 335 4.20 7.90 -25.77
CA ARG A 335 4.22 7.13 -27.03
C ARG A 335 5.33 7.61 -27.96
N GLU A 336 5.49 8.92 -28.15
CA GLU A 336 6.52 9.53 -28.98
C GLU A 336 7.93 9.10 -28.56
N HIS A 337 8.14 8.96 -27.25
CA HIS A 337 9.46 8.68 -26.67
C HIS A 337 9.65 7.25 -26.14
N GLY A 338 8.61 6.40 -26.29
CA GLY A 338 8.68 5.00 -25.82
C GLY A 338 8.78 4.85 -24.31
N LEU A 339 8.22 5.78 -23.53
CA LEU A 339 8.25 5.76 -22.07
C LEU A 339 7.21 4.79 -21.52
N MET A 340 7.56 4.11 -20.43
CA MET A 340 6.56 3.45 -19.60
C MET A 340 5.87 4.45 -18.67
N ILE A 341 4.64 4.14 -18.25
CA ILE A 341 3.85 5.01 -17.39
C ILE A 341 3.66 4.35 -16.03
N PHE A 342 4.02 5.07 -14.96
CA PHE A 342 3.63 4.76 -13.58
C PHE A 342 2.48 5.68 -13.17
N SER A 343 1.33 5.11 -12.82
CA SER A 343 0.14 5.87 -12.41
C SER A 343 -0.19 5.59 -10.94
N ASP A 344 0.06 6.57 -10.07
CA ASP A 344 -0.35 6.51 -8.67
C ASP A 344 -1.79 7.02 -8.54
N GLU A 345 -2.71 6.10 -8.33
CA GLU A 345 -4.15 6.35 -8.27
C GLU A 345 -4.72 6.07 -6.87
N ILE A 346 -3.91 6.25 -5.82
CA ILE A 346 -4.31 5.94 -4.44
C ILE A 346 -5.51 6.76 -3.96
N TYR A 347 -5.80 7.89 -4.59
CA TYR A 347 -6.93 8.78 -4.27
C TYR A 347 -8.10 8.68 -5.26
N ASP A 348 -8.14 7.69 -6.15
CA ASP A 348 -9.11 7.54 -7.24
C ASP A 348 -10.59 7.57 -6.81
N ARG A 349 -10.88 7.24 -5.54
CA ARG A 349 -12.22 7.24 -4.94
C ARG A 349 -12.55 8.47 -4.11
N LEU A 350 -11.58 9.37 -3.95
CA LEU A 350 -11.71 10.59 -3.15
C LEU A 350 -11.86 11.81 -4.06
N VAL A 351 -12.78 11.72 -4.99
CA VAL A 351 -13.09 12.76 -5.98
C VAL A 351 -14.37 13.47 -5.59
N MET A 352 -14.39 14.79 -5.68
CA MET A 352 -15.48 15.68 -5.25
C MET A 352 -16.11 16.42 -6.43
N ASP A 353 -17.12 17.24 -6.15
CA ASP A 353 -17.80 18.13 -7.11
C ASP A 353 -18.47 17.39 -8.29
N GLY A 354 -18.83 16.10 -8.13
CA GLY A 354 -19.43 15.30 -9.19
C GLY A 354 -18.48 14.92 -10.32
N LEU A 355 -17.18 15.15 -10.14
CA LEU A 355 -16.14 14.78 -11.10
C LEU A 355 -15.85 13.29 -11.02
N GLU A 356 -15.25 12.74 -12.08
CA GLU A 356 -14.87 11.33 -12.18
C GLU A 356 -13.37 11.18 -12.44
N HIS A 357 -12.76 10.19 -11.79
CA HIS A 357 -11.38 9.81 -12.05
C HIS A 357 -11.28 8.96 -13.33
N VAL A 358 -10.37 9.33 -14.21
CA VAL A 358 -10.00 8.53 -15.38
C VAL A 358 -8.62 7.92 -15.16
N SER A 359 -8.50 6.60 -15.23
CA SER A 359 -7.19 5.95 -15.20
C SER A 359 -6.45 6.18 -16.51
N ILE A 360 -5.22 6.71 -16.48
CA ILE A 360 -4.42 6.94 -17.68
C ILE A 360 -4.16 5.63 -18.45
N ALA A 361 -4.06 4.51 -17.75
CA ALA A 361 -3.88 3.20 -18.36
C ALA A 361 -5.02 2.83 -19.33
N SER A 362 -6.24 3.33 -19.10
CA SER A 362 -7.37 3.10 -20.01
C SER A 362 -7.23 3.80 -21.37
N LEU A 363 -6.32 4.77 -21.45
CA LEU A 363 -6.11 5.60 -22.65
C LEU A 363 -4.93 5.13 -23.51
N CYS A 364 -4.12 4.17 -23.02
CA CYS A 364 -2.88 3.74 -23.66
C CYS A 364 -2.72 2.21 -23.73
N PRO A 365 -3.58 1.49 -24.47
CA PRO A 365 -3.52 0.03 -24.57
C PRO A 365 -2.26 -0.50 -25.27
N ASP A 366 -1.58 0.34 -26.01
CA ASP A 366 -0.36 0.07 -26.77
C ASP A 366 0.93 0.29 -25.96
N LEU A 367 0.88 1.07 -24.88
CA LEU A 367 2.00 1.31 -23.98
C LEU A 367 2.00 0.32 -22.81
N PHE A 368 3.11 0.23 -22.10
CA PHE A 368 3.18 -0.50 -20.84
C PHE A 368 2.93 0.46 -19.68
N CYS A 369 1.94 0.15 -18.87
CA CYS A 369 1.53 0.96 -17.73
C CYS A 369 1.45 0.13 -16.46
N ILE A 370 1.91 0.68 -15.34
CA ILE A 370 1.71 0.14 -14.00
C ILE A 370 0.85 1.11 -13.19
N THR A 371 -0.32 0.64 -12.79
CA THR A 371 -1.28 1.42 -11.99
C THR A 371 -1.21 0.99 -10.54
N PHE A 372 -1.00 1.94 -9.63
CA PHE A 372 -0.95 1.72 -8.18
C PHE A 372 -2.25 2.18 -7.53
N SER A 373 -2.75 1.42 -6.58
CA SER A 373 -3.87 1.79 -5.73
C SER A 373 -3.84 0.99 -4.42
N GLY A 374 -4.80 1.20 -3.53
CA GLY A 374 -4.83 0.51 -2.25
C GLY A 374 -5.97 0.99 -1.36
N LEU A 375 -6.06 0.41 -0.15
CA LEU A 375 -7.15 0.70 0.77
C LEU A 375 -6.81 1.81 1.78
N SER A 376 -5.56 2.29 1.78
CA SER A 376 -5.08 3.28 2.77
C SER A 376 -5.94 4.53 2.84
N LYS A 377 -6.43 5.02 1.69
CA LYS A 377 -7.16 6.29 1.57
C LYS A 377 -8.63 6.04 1.26
N SER A 378 -8.92 5.20 0.30
CA SER A 378 -10.29 4.87 -0.12
C SER A 378 -11.12 4.19 0.98
N HIS A 379 -10.50 3.49 1.92
CA HIS A 379 -11.16 2.78 3.02
C HIS A 379 -10.68 3.22 4.41
N MET A 380 -9.92 4.31 4.51
CA MET A 380 -9.45 4.93 5.76
C MET A 380 -8.56 4.01 6.63
N ILE A 381 -7.91 3.00 6.04
CA ILE A 381 -7.13 1.97 6.74
C ILE A 381 -5.63 2.00 6.43
N ALA A 382 -5.06 3.20 6.41
CA ALA A 382 -3.63 3.38 6.12
C ALA A 382 -2.70 2.51 6.99
N GLY A 383 -3.10 2.22 8.22
CA GLY A 383 -2.34 1.38 9.16
C GLY A 383 -2.39 -0.12 8.87
N TRP A 384 -3.34 -0.62 8.07
CA TRP A 384 -3.42 -2.03 7.71
C TRP A 384 -2.40 -2.44 6.65
N ARG A 385 -1.77 -1.48 6.00
CA ARG A 385 -0.67 -1.67 5.04
C ARG A 385 -1.02 -2.59 3.87
N ILE A 386 -2.07 -2.28 3.12
CA ILE A 386 -2.44 -2.99 1.88
C ILE A 386 -2.54 -2.02 0.69
N GLY A 387 -1.79 -2.33 -0.35
CA GLY A 387 -1.82 -1.72 -1.66
C GLY A 387 -1.56 -2.76 -2.73
N TRP A 388 -1.68 -2.38 -3.96
CA TRP A 388 -1.41 -3.23 -5.12
C TRP A 388 -0.90 -2.42 -6.30
N MET A 389 -0.22 -3.11 -7.20
CA MET A 389 0.08 -2.63 -8.55
C MET A 389 -0.52 -3.57 -9.59
N VAL A 390 -0.95 -2.98 -10.70
CA VAL A 390 -1.57 -3.69 -11.83
C VAL A 390 -0.81 -3.35 -13.09
N LEU A 391 -0.24 -4.38 -13.71
CA LEU A 391 0.45 -4.29 -14.98
C LEU A 391 -0.55 -4.41 -16.12
N SER A 392 -0.57 -3.41 -16.99
CA SER A 392 -1.57 -3.31 -18.07
C SER A 392 -0.95 -2.88 -19.40
N GLY A 393 -1.74 -2.88 -20.46
CA GLY A 393 -1.30 -2.51 -21.79
C GLY A 393 -0.38 -3.54 -22.45
N ASN A 394 0.67 -3.07 -23.13
CA ASN A 394 1.59 -3.90 -23.91
C ASN A 394 2.72 -4.52 -23.03
N LYS A 395 2.41 -5.57 -22.31
CA LYS A 395 3.39 -6.28 -21.46
C LYS A 395 4.54 -6.95 -22.21
N ARG A 396 4.42 -7.14 -23.54
CA ARG A 396 5.45 -7.82 -24.35
C ARG A 396 6.77 -7.05 -24.40
N ILE A 397 6.70 -5.71 -24.39
CA ILE A 397 7.89 -4.84 -24.42
C ILE A 397 8.63 -4.79 -23.08
N ALA A 398 7.97 -5.20 -21.99
CA ALA A 398 8.48 -5.12 -20.62
C ALA A 398 8.80 -6.50 -20.00
N LYS A 399 8.98 -7.53 -20.82
CA LYS A 399 9.11 -8.91 -20.33
C LYS A 399 10.24 -9.06 -19.31
N SER A 400 11.44 -8.58 -19.61
CA SER A 400 12.60 -8.65 -18.69
C SER A 400 12.39 -7.82 -17.42
N TYR A 401 11.73 -6.67 -17.53
CA TYR A 401 11.37 -5.86 -16.38
C TYR A 401 10.37 -6.59 -15.46
N ILE A 402 9.38 -7.27 -16.02
CA ILE A 402 8.42 -8.09 -15.27
C ILE A 402 9.14 -9.25 -14.55
N GLU A 403 10.09 -9.91 -15.21
CA GLU A 403 10.95 -10.93 -14.60
C GLU A 403 11.73 -10.36 -13.38
N GLY A 404 12.19 -9.11 -13.47
CA GLY A 404 12.81 -8.40 -12.35
C GLY A 404 11.82 -8.14 -11.19
N LEU A 405 10.60 -7.75 -11.48
CA LEU A 405 9.54 -7.58 -10.48
C LEU A 405 9.19 -8.91 -9.78
N ASP A 406 9.09 -10.00 -10.54
CA ASP A 406 8.85 -11.35 -10.01
C ASP A 406 9.97 -11.76 -9.04
N MET A 407 11.22 -11.51 -9.44
CA MET A 407 12.40 -11.80 -8.63
C MET A 407 12.36 -11.05 -7.29
N LEU A 408 12.12 -9.73 -7.31
CA LEU A 408 12.02 -8.91 -6.10
C LEU A 408 10.80 -9.31 -5.23
N SER A 409 9.68 -9.64 -5.86
CA SER A 409 8.49 -10.13 -5.17
C SER A 409 8.76 -11.44 -4.45
N ASN A 410 9.45 -12.38 -5.10
CA ASN A 410 9.85 -13.67 -4.51
C ASN A 410 10.85 -13.49 -3.36
N MET A 411 11.82 -12.58 -3.48
CA MET A 411 12.78 -12.25 -2.41
C MET A 411 12.10 -11.71 -1.14
N ARG A 412 11.03 -10.95 -1.30
CA ARG A 412 10.23 -10.42 -0.20
C ARG A 412 9.33 -11.49 0.45
N LEU A 413 9.09 -12.63 -0.18
CA LEU A 413 8.13 -13.69 0.14
C LEU A 413 6.68 -13.29 -0.18
N CYS A 414 6.02 -12.52 0.67
CA CYS A 414 4.66 -12.01 0.42
C CYS A 414 4.40 -10.70 1.18
N SER A 415 3.31 -10.02 0.84
CA SER A 415 2.82 -8.89 1.62
C SER A 415 1.95 -9.37 2.80
N ASN A 416 1.52 -8.45 3.65
CA ASN A 416 0.70 -8.68 4.82
C ASN A 416 -0.57 -9.50 4.50
N VAL A 417 -0.59 -10.79 4.86
CA VAL A 417 -1.66 -11.73 4.52
C VAL A 417 -2.99 -11.35 5.16
N PRO A 418 -3.07 -10.98 6.46
CA PRO A 418 -4.33 -10.51 7.06
C PRO A 418 -4.96 -9.32 6.33
N ALA A 419 -4.15 -8.36 5.87
CA ALA A 419 -4.68 -7.22 5.13
C ALA A 419 -5.11 -7.57 3.70
N GLN A 420 -4.48 -8.57 3.08
CA GLN A 420 -4.90 -9.07 1.77
C GLN A 420 -6.26 -9.78 1.83
N SER A 421 -6.57 -10.47 2.92
CA SER A 421 -7.80 -11.26 3.06
C SER A 421 -9.06 -10.43 2.91
N VAL A 422 -9.02 -9.15 3.30
CA VAL A 422 -10.17 -8.24 3.23
C VAL A 422 -10.30 -7.44 1.94
N VAL A 423 -9.39 -7.59 0.99
CA VAL A 423 -9.41 -6.81 -0.27
C VAL A 423 -10.71 -7.05 -1.05
N GLN A 424 -11.18 -8.29 -1.09
CA GLN A 424 -12.44 -8.61 -1.78
C GLN A 424 -13.62 -7.91 -1.12
N THR A 425 -13.75 -7.98 0.20
CA THR A 425 -14.80 -7.31 0.97
C THR A 425 -14.72 -5.79 0.81
N ALA A 426 -13.51 -5.22 0.86
CA ALA A 426 -13.31 -3.79 0.66
C ALA A 426 -13.75 -3.31 -0.72
N LEU A 427 -13.37 -4.01 -1.78
CA LEU A 427 -13.65 -3.57 -3.16
C LEU A 427 -15.12 -3.73 -3.56
N TRP A 428 -15.82 -4.75 -3.00
CA TRP A 428 -17.19 -5.12 -3.41
C TRP A 428 -18.24 -4.90 -2.32
N GLY A 429 -17.84 -4.63 -1.07
CA GLY A 429 -18.74 -4.31 0.03
C GLY A 429 -19.11 -2.83 0.09
N ASN A 430 -19.40 -2.34 1.28
CA ASN A 430 -19.81 -0.97 1.53
C ASN A 430 -18.69 0.04 1.17
N GLN A 431 -19.02 1.01 0.32
CA GLN A 431 -18.12 2.06 -0.16
C GLN A 431 -18.35 3.36 0.60
N SER A 432 -18.15 3.36 1.92
CA SER A 432 -18.41 4.51 2.81
C SER A 432 -17.68 5.81 2.42
N VAL A 433 -16.59 5.70 1.67
CA VAL A 433 -15.85 6.88 1.17
C VAL A 433 -16.72 7.78 0.29
N ARG A 434 -17.71 7.22 -0.41
CA ARG A 434 -18.62 7.98 -1.27
C ARG A 434 -19.44 8.99 -0.47
N ASP A 435 -19.83 8.62 0.75
CA ASP A 435 -20.62 9.49 1.63
C ASP A 435 -19.81 10.67 2.17
N TYR A 436 -18.48 10.56 2.17
CA TYR A 436 -17.59 11.62 2.65
C TYR A 436 -17.31 12.70 1.60
N VAL A 437 -17.41 12.39 0.30
CA VAL A 437 -16.94 13.26 -0.79
C VAL A 437 -18.06 13.93 -1.58
N VAL A 438 -19.30 13.75 -1.17
CA VAL A 438 -20.49 14.40 -1.74
C VAL A 438 -20.94 15.61 -0.89
N PRO A 439 -21.76 16.53 -1.42
CA PRO A 439 -22.35 17.62 -0.61
C PRO A 439 -23.00 17.11 0.67
N GLY A 440 -22.68 17.74 1.81
CA GLY A 440 -23.05 17.27 3.15
C GLY A 440 -22.11 16.19 3.73
N GLY A 441 -21.25 15.63 2.95
CA GLY A 441 -20.24 14.67 3.39
C GLY A 441 -19.07 15.35 4.10
N ARG A 442 -18.55 14.68 5.11
CA ARG A 442 -17.56 15.25 6.02
C ARG A 442 -16.30 15.80 5.33
N VAL A 443 -15.72 15.08 4.38
CA VAL A 443 -14.50 15.51 3.66
C VAL A 443 -14.82 16.67 2.72
N PHE A 444 -15.99 16.61 2.07
CA PHE A 444 -16.47 17.67 1.19
C PHE A 444 -16.64 19.00 1.92
N GLU A 445 -17.34 19.00 3.07
CA GLU A 445 -17.57 20.19 3.86
C GLU A 445 -16.28 20.75 4.47
N GLN A 446 -15.40 19.89 4.96
CA GLN A 446 -14.09 20.28 5.50
C GLN A 446 -13.18 20.88 4.42
N ARG A 447 -13.20 20.34 3.18
CA ARG A 447 -12.49 20.91 2.04
C ARG A 447 -12.99 22.34 1.73
N ASN A 448 -14.30 22.50 1.63
CA ASN A 448 -14.89 23.81 1.32
C ASN A 448 -14.56 24.83 2.40
N TYR A 449 -14.72 24.46 3.67
CA TYR A 449 -14.37 25.32 4.79
C TYR A 449 -12.92 25.80 4.73
N VAL A 450 -11.96 24.87 4.57
CA VAL A 450 -10.52 25.22 4.52
C VAL A 450 -10.19 26.06 3.28
N TYR A 451 -10.78 25.74 2.14
CA TYR A 451 -10.61 26.51 0.90
C TYR A 451 -11.07 27.97 1.08
N ASP A 452 -12.27 28.17 1.62
CA ASP A 452 -12.83 29.52 1.84
C ASP A 452 -12.03 30.29 2.91
N ALA A 453 -11.69 29.62 4.01
CA ALA A 453 -10.91 30.22 5.10
C ALA A 453 -9.51 30.65 4.65
N LEU A 454 -8.77 29.81 3.91
CA LEU A 454 -7.45 30.15 3.39
C LEU A 454 -7.51 31.35 2.44
N ASN A 455 -8.46 31.38 1.52
CA ASN A 455 -8.60 32.51 0.59
C ASN A 455 -9.13 33.79 1.25
N SER A 456 -9.64 33.74 2.47
CA SER A 456 -9.98 34.94 3.25
C SER A 456 -8.79 35.59 3.96
N ILE A 457 -7.65 34.88 4.09
CA ILE A 457 -6.45 35.38 4.73
C ILE A 457 -5.66 36.24 3.73
N ASP A 458 -5.42 37.49 4.07
CA ASP A 458 -4.68 38.43 3.22
C ASP A 458 -3.22 37.99 3.03
N GLY A 459 -2.85 37.71 1.78
CA GLY A 459 -1.53 37.19 1.38
C GLY A 459 -1.48 35.69 1.25
N ILE A 460 -2.63 34.97 1.35
CA ILE A 460 -2.76 33.58 1.03
C ILE A 460 -3.72 33.42 -0.16
N SER A 461 -3.40 32.48 -1.03
CA SER A 461 -4.30 32.02 -2.09
C SER A 461 -4.19 30.50 -2.23
N VAL A 462 -5.26 29.84 -2.66
CA VAL A 462 -5.25 28.40 -2.89
C VAL A 462 -6.16 28.03 -4.04
N VAL A 463 -5.68 27.15 -4.92
CA VAL A 463 -6.49 26.49 -5.94
C VAL A 463 -7.40 25.46 -5.26
N LYS A 464 -8.67 25.43 -5.65
CA LYS A 464 -9.65 24.53 -5.03
C LYS A 464 -9.32 23.08 -5.32
N PRO A 465 -9.02 22.26 -4.28
CA PRO A 465 -8.78 20.84 -4.47
C PRO A 465 -10.02 20.13 -5.02
N LYS A 466 -9.84 19.32 -6.05
CA LYS A 466 -10.90 18.52 -6.67
C LYS A 466 -11.00 17.11 -6.08
N ALA A 467 -9.94 16.71 -5.36
CA ALA A 467 -9.83 15.34 -4.81
C ALA A 467 -8.87 15.28 -3.61
N ALA A 468 -8.65 14.06 -3.08
CA ALA A 468 -7.76 13.75 -1.95
C ALA A 468 -8.16 14.43 -0.63
N PHE A 469 -7.16 14.80 0.20
CA PHE A 469 -7.36 15.37 1.55
C PHE A 469 -6.57 16.66 1.79
N TYR A 470 -6.05 17.30 0.73
CA TYR A 470 -5.00 18.30 0.81
C TYR A 470 -5.39 19.60 0.13
N CYS A 471 -4.97 20.70 0.76
CA CYS A 471 -4.79 22.00 0.12
C CYS A 471 -3.29 22.30 0.04
N PHE A 472 -2.89 23.01 -1.03
CA PHE A 472 -1.52 23.48 -1.25
C PHE A 472 -1.52 24.98 -1.47
N PRO A 473 -1.78 25.78 -0.39
CA PRO A 473 -1.88 27.21 -0.49
C PRO A 473 -0.54 27.87 -0.78
N LYS A 474 -0.62 28.95 -1.56
CA LYS A 474 0.46 29.89 -1.83
C LYS A 474 0.47 31.00 -0.80
N ILE A 475 1.67 31.41 -0.39
CA ILE A 475 1.89 32.55 0.49
C ILE A 475 2.64 33.65 -0.26
N ASP A 476 2.23 34.90 -0.08
CA ASP A 476 2.92 36.07 -0.64
C ASP A 476 4.27 36.26 0.06
N THR A 477 5.32 35.70 -0.55
CA THR A 477 6.69 35.76 -0.02
C THR A 477 7.24 37.19 0.09
N LYS A 478 6.78 38.12 -0.74
CA LYS A 478 7.21 39.51 -0.70
C LYS A 478 6.57 40.23 0.49
N LYS A 479 5.27 40.01 0.70
CA LYS A 479 4.54 40.63 1.82
C LYS A 479 5.10 40.18 3.15
N PHE A 480 5.43 38.90 3.31
CA PHE A 480 5.90 38.32 4.57
C PHE A 480 7.43 38.15 4.64
N ASN A 481 8.15 38.61 3.61
CA ASN A 481 9.62 38.48 3.46
C ASN A 481 10.12 37.04 3.61
N ILE A 482 9.37 36.04 3.09
CA ILE A 482 9.71 34.61 3.21
C ILE A 482 10.80 34.26 2.21
N THR A 483 11.89 33.70 2.71
CA THR A 483 13.02 33.18 1.94
C THR A 483 13.29 31.71 2.22
N ASP A 484 12.73 31.18 3.30
CA ASP A 484 12.87 29.79 3.76
C ASP A 484 11.54 29.29 4.33
N ASP A 485 10.86 28.40 3.61
CA ASP A 485 9.57 27.86 4.01
C ASP A 485 9.68 26.83 5.16
N VAL A 486 10.85 26.22 5.37
CA VAL A 486 11.12 25.38 6.55
C VAL A 486 11.14 26.25 7.81
N GLN A 487 11.82 27.41 7.75
CA GLN A 487 11.85 28.36 8.87
C GLN A 487 10.44 28.92 9.14
N PHE A 488 9.69 29.28 8.10
CA PHE A 488 8.29 29.70 8.23
C PHE A 488 7.45 28.65 8.98
N ALA A 489 7.54 27.36 8.58
CA ALA A 489 6.81 26.27 9.22
C ALA A 489 7.25 26.06 10.69
N LEU A 490 8.55 26.19 10.99
CA LEU A 490 9.09 26.12 12.36
C LEU A 490 8.57 27.26 13.25
N ASP A 491 8.55 28.47 12.74
CA ASP A 491 8.09 29.64 13.50
C ASP A 491 6.59 29.55 13.79
N LEU A 492 5.78 29.20 12.78
CA LEU A 492 4.36 28.91 12.96
C LEU A 492 4.12 27.82 14.01
N LEU A 493 4.88 26.73 13.95
CA LEU A 493 4.81 25.65 14.93
C LEU A 493 5.17 26.13 16.35
N ARG A 494 6.27 26.85 16.50
CA ARG A 494 6.75 27.32 17.82
C ARG A 494 5.83 28.34 18.45
N GLU A 495 5.29 29.26 17.66
CA GLU A 495 4.45 30.34 18.19
C GLU A 495 2.98 29.89 18.35
N LYS A 496 2.40 29.28 17.32
CA LYS A 496 0.97 28.95 17.30
C LYS A 496 0.65 27.50 17.60
N LYS A 497 1.67 26.62 17.73
CA LYS A 497 1.48 25.18 17.94
C LYS A 497 0.69 24.54 16.79
N LEU A 498 0.87 25.05 15.58
CA LEU A 498 0.24 24.56 14.36
C LEU A 498 1.29 23.93 13.45
N LEU A 499 1.13 22.64 13.16
CA LEU A 499 2.03 21.86 12.34
C LEU A 499 1.48 21.71 10.92
N ILE A 500 2.18 22.29 9.95
CA ILE A 500 1.96 22.16 8.51
C ILE A 500 3.16 21.46 7.86
N VAL A 501 3.17 21.31 6.55
CA VAL A 501 4.36 20.83 5.78
C VAL A 501 4.74 21.92 4.78
N GLN A 502 6.00 22.30 4.77
CA GLN A 502 6.58 23.23 3.81
C GLN A 502 6.49 22.73 2.36
N GLY A 503 6.35 23.62 1.39
CA GLY A 503 6.19 23.29 -0.03
C GLY A 503 7.41 22.63 -0.63
N THR A 504 8.61 23.08 -0.25
CA THR A 504 9.88 22.48 -0.70
C THR A 504 10.02 21.00 -0.31
N GLY A 505 9.33 20.54 0.75
CA GLY A 505 9.23 19.13 1.14
C GLY A 505 8.44 18.26 0.14
N PHE A 506 7.83 18.86 -0.88
CA PHE A 506 7.16 18.19 -2.01
C PHE A 506 7.89 18.41 -3.34
N ASN A 507 9.19 18.69 -3.29
CA ASN A 507 10.02 19.04 -4.45
C ASN A 507 9.51 20.26 -5.25
N TRP A 508 8.75 21.13 -4.59
CA TRP A 508 8.41 22.43 -5.13
C TRP A 508 9.62 23.37 -5.05
N LYS A 509 9.88 24.15 -6.09
CA LYS A 509 11.14 24.90 -6.22
C LYS A 509 11.18 26.17 -5.37
N GLU A 510 10.03 26.83 -5.19
CA GLU A 510 9.94 28.12 -4.55
C GLU A 510 9.46 27.97 -3.10
N PRO A 511 9.95 28.78 -2.16
CA PRO A 511 9.53 28.72 -0.76
C PRO A 511 8.19 29.47 -0.52
N ASP A 512 7.27 29.34 -1.45
CA ASP A 512 6.02 30.13 -1.51
C ASP A 512 4.76 29.29 -1.31
N HIS A 513 4.89 28.01 -0.96
CA HIS A 513 3.76 27.11 -0.70
C HIS A 513 3.93 26.33 0.59
N PHE A 514 2.80 25.81 1.08
CA PHE A 514 2.78 24.83 2.15
C PHE A 514 1.56 23.91 1.99
N ARG A 515 1.61 22.72 2.58
CA ARG A 515 0.48 21.78 2.53
C ARG A 515 -0.24 21.73 3.87
N VAL A 516 -1.57 21.76 3.82
CA VAL A 516 -2.47 21.44 4.94
C VAL A 516 -3.40 20.29 4.59
N VAL A 517 -3.75 19.47 5.58
CA VAL A 517 -4.78 18.44 5.44
C VAL A 517 -6.09 18.94 6.02
N PHE A 518 -7.21 18.65 5.36
CA PHE A 518 -8.55 19.01 5.84
C PHE A 518 -9.30 17.81 6.44
N LEU A 519 -8.58 16.92 7.18
CA LEU A 519 -9.14 15.75 7.85
C LEU A 519 -9.71 16.03 9.26
N PRO A 520 -9.20 16.99 10.04
CA PRO A 520 -9.80 17.35 11.32
C PRO A 520 -11.24 17.86 11.16
N ARG A 521 -12.03 17.82 12.22
CA ARG A 521 -13.38 18.42 12.23
C ARG A 521 -13.32 19.91 12.03
N ILE A 522 -14.40 20.52 11.56
CA ILE A 522 -14.47 21.95 11.22
C ILE A 522 -14.07 22.83 12.40
N GLU A 523 -14.44 22.46 13.63
CA GLU A 523 -14.10 23.21 14.84
C GLU A 523 -12.57 23.29 15.04
N VAL A 524 -11.86 22.18 14.78
CA VAL A 524 -10.40 22.13 14.87
C VAL A 524 -9.74 22.86 13.69
N LEU A 525 -10.35 22.76 12.51
CA LEU A 525 -9.88 23.50 11.33
C LEU A 525 -10.09 25.00 11.50
N SER A 526 -11.18 25.46 12.15
CA SER A 526 -11.41 26.85 12.48
C SER A 526 -10.30 27.39 13.40
N GLU A 527 -10.01 26.69 14.49
CA GLU A 527 -8.89 27.05 15.37
C GLU A 527 -7.56 27.14 14.61
N ALA A 528 -7.32 26.20 13.68
CA ALA A 528 -6.10 26.20 12.89
C ALA A 528 -6.01 27.41 11.95
N MET A 529 -7.10 27.77 11.26
CA MET A 529 -7.13 28.92 10.35
C MET A 529 -7.03 30.25 11.12
N GLU A 530 -7.68 30.39 12.27
CA GLU A 530 -7.54 31.53 13.16
C GLU A 530 -6.09 31.73 13.65
N LYS A 531 -5.42 30.62 14.02
CA LYS A 531 -4.01 30.64 14.41
C LYS A 531 -3.09 31.07 13.26
N LEU A 532 -3.36 30.60 12.05
CA LEU A 532 -2.59 30.98 10.86
C LEU A 532 -2.80 32.47 10.54
N GLU A 533 -4.05 32.91 10.51
CA GLU A 533 -4.40 34.30 10.26
C GLU A 533 -3.76 35.24 11.30
N ASP A 534 -3.90 34.92 12.60
CA ASP A 534 -3.32 35.71 13.69
C ASP A 534 -1.79 35.77 13.62
N PHE A 535 -1.13 34.67 13.21
CA PHE A 535 0.31 34.64 12.97
C PHE A 535 0.71 35.57 11.83
N LEU A 536 0.03 35.48 10.70
CA LEU A 536 0.35 36.27 9.51
C LEU A 536 0.08 37.77 9.64
N ARG A 537 -0.69 38.22 10.65
CA ARG A 537 -0.91 39.67 10.90
C ARG A 537 0.37 40.44 11.26
N TYR A 538 1.35 39.75 11.84
CA TYR A 538 2.59 40.40 12.32
C TYR A 538 3.86 39.71 11.86
N TYR A 539 3.75 38.54 11.24
CA TYR A 539 4.92 37.76 10.85
C TYR A 539 5.63 38.34 9.64
N HIS A 540 6.94 38.48 9.78
CA HIS A 540 7.90 38.75 8.72
C HIS A 540 9.15 37.93 9.04
N GLN A 541 9.64 37.13 8.06
CA GLN A 541 10.85 36.32 8.22
C GLN A 541 12.13 37.16 8.21
#